data_74edb667759edd3cd1772aa76642dccc
#
_entry.id   74edb667759edd3cd1772aa76642dccc
#
_cell.length_a   1.000
_cell.length_b   1.000
_cell.length_c   1.000
_cell.angle_alpha   90.00
_cell.angle_beta   90.00
_cell.angle_gamma   90.00
#
_symmetry.space_group_name_H-M   'P 1'
#
loop_
_entity.id
_entity.type
_entity.pdbx_description
1 polymer ?
#
loop_
_entity_poly.entity_id
_entity_poly.type
_entity_poly.pdbx_seq_one_letter_code
_entity_poly.pdbx_strand_id
1 'polypeptide(L)'
;MSNPFFFGNPVSPNQFLDRHREVGRVAGRIANQGQSTAIVSEPRSGKTSLLLYLAAPETRDDLYGPDGQRLLFSFVDNQTVSGDCNQSRFWELALRPLYEGVIASDANSPLTQDYQTCQENAFGTFTLERLLARMDAEGRRLVLLLDEFDVLLHHVALSCAEFFGGLRSLASRSRGALALVIASRRPLTDLNRDTQQFSRTGSPYFNFLDEITLGPLPNKAIAELLDRARGRFTADDRHLIEKVAGGHPYLLQVAAAELWDIYAEGEGGSDRRWQQVGQGLYDKAALILEDTWRLWSPAMRKAFTIVALAHIAKILEQRQFYTAPLVRDKRDVGPELRLLEKQGFVTDDQTTPIGWRVRPQALLWWLADELVRTVRDETSFEEWLRKQEVGFLLTRGEKEQLGKAVRAVADLLKGGATTLIEAAAKVVGEAVMKGG
;
A
#
# COMPACT_ATOMS: atom_id res chain seq x y z
N MET A 1 6.79 -1.03 -31.42
CA MET A 1 5.98 -1.84 -30.48
C MET A 1 5.53 -0.94 -29.35
N SER A 2 4.28 -1.06 -28.87
CA SER A 2 3.80 -0.29 -27.74
C SER A 2 4.53 -0.70 -26.45
N ASN A 3 4.69 0.24 -25.52
CA ASN A 3 5.26 -0.02 -24.20
C ASN A 3 4.36 -1.03 -23.43
N PRO A 4 4.88 -2.19 -22.98
CA PRO A 4 4.10 -3.19 -22.26
C PRO A 4 3.97 -2.89 -20.77
N PHE A 5 4.64 -1.86 -20.28
CA PHE A 5 4.60 -1.42 -18.89
C PHE A 5 3.67 -0.23 -18.75
N PHE A 6 2.77 -0.27 -17.77
CA PHE A 6 1.84 0.83 -17.53
C PHE A 6 1.60 0.99 -16.04
N PHE A 7 1.34 2.22 -15.65
CA PHE A 7 1.13 2.64 -14.27
C PHE A 7 0.05 3.72 -14.21
N GLY A 8 -0.44 3.98 -13.01
CA GLY A 8 -1.49 4.99 -12.80
C GLY A 8 -2.87 4.39 -12.55
N ASN A 9 -3.28 3.41 -13.32
CA ASN A 9 -4.56 2.70 -13.15
C ASN A 9 -4.38 1.30 -12.56
N PRO A 10 -5.41 0.70 -11.94
CA PRO A 10 -5.41 -0.70 -11.57
C PRO A 10 -5.17 -1.60 -12.79
N VAL A 11 -4.46 -2.70 -12.60
CA VAL A 11 -4.23 -3.68 -13.66
C VAL A 11 -5.47 -4.55 -13.89
N SER A 12 -5.71 -4.95 -15.15
CA SER A 12 -6.75 -5.90 -15.48
C SER A 12 -6.41 -7.30 -14.93
N PRO A 13 -7.40 -8.20 -14.74
CA PRO A 13 -7.19 -9.52 -14.17
C PRO A 13 -6.13 -10.37 -14.90
N ASN A 14 -6.07 -10.29 -16.24
CA ASN A 14 -5.08 -11.01 -17.05
C ASN A 14 -3.64 -10.44 -16.95
N GLN A 15 -3.49 -9.30 -16.34
CA GLN A 15 -2.20 -8.64 -16.11
C GLN A 15 -1.80 -8.64 -14.63
N PHE A 16 -2.70 -9.14 -13.78
CA PHE A 16 -2.45 -9.29 -12.36
C PHE A 16 -1.37 -10.36 -12.13
N LEU A 17 -0.33 -10.00 -11.37
CA LEU A 17 0.81 -10.87 -11.15
C LEU A 17 0.89 -11.30 -9.69
N ASP A 18 1.18 -12.59 -9.51
CA ASP A 18 1.44 -13.18 -8.20
C ASP A 18 0.29 -12.98 -7.19
N ARG A 19 0.60 -12.79 -5.92
CA ARG A 19 -0.35 -12.64 -4.82
C ARG A 19 -1.21 -13.89 -4.57
N HIS A 20 -0.78 -15.06 -5.05
CA HIS A 20 -1.55 -16.31 -4.92
C HIS A 20 -1.90 -16.63 -3.46
N ARG A 21 -1.00 -16.30 -2.53
CA ARG A 21 -1.21 -16.51 -1.10
C ARG A 21 -2.28 -15.57 -0.54
N GLU A 22 -2.18 -14.29 -0.83
CA GLU A 22 -3.12 -13.27 -0.38
C GLU A 22 -4.48 -13.47 -1.03
N VAL A 23 -4.52 -13.67 -2.34
CA VAL A 23 -5.74 -14.01 -3.11
C VAL A 23 -6.41 -15.25 -2.54
N GLY A 24 -5.67 -16.36 -2.40
CA GLY A 24 -6.23 -17.62 -1.89
C GLY A 24 -6.75 -17.48 -0.45
N ARG A 25 -6.09 -16.70 0.39
CA ARG A 25 -6.56 -16.42 1.76
C ARG A 25 -7.86 -15.63 1.76
N VAL A 26 -7.96 -14.54 0.98
CA VAL A 26 -9.18 -13.73 0.90
C VAL A 26 -10.31 -14.52 0.27
N ALA A 27 -10.08 -15.17 -0.88
CA ALA A 27 -11.07 -15.96 -1.59
C ALA A 27 -11.62 -17.12 -0.74
N GLY A 28 -10.72 -17.84 -0.05
CA GLY A 28 -11.13 -18.92 0.87
C GLY A 28 -12.00 -18.41 2.03
N ARG A 29 -11.71 -17.25 2.59
CA ARG A 29 -12.53 -16.63 3.65
C ARG A 29 -13.89 -16.19 3.14
N ILE A 30 -13.95 -15.64 1.92
CA ILE A 30 -15.21 -15.31 1.25
C ILE A 30 -16.03 -16.58 1.00
N ALA A 31 -15.43 -17.60 0.37
CA ALA A 31 -16.15 -18.80 -0.05
C ALA A 31 -16.66 -19.63 1.14
N ASN A 32 -15.81 -19.94 2.11
CA ASN A 32 -16.14 -20.89 3.17
C ASN A 32 -17.22 -20.39 4.12
N GLN A 33 -17.03 -19.20 4.71
CA GLN A 33 -17.91 -18.72 5.79
C GLN A 33 -18.35 -17.26 5.65
N GLY A 34 -18.06 -16.60 4.52
CA GLY A 34 -18.35 -15.18 4.36
C GLY A 34 -17.62 -14.30 5.38
N GLN A 35 -16.38 -14.68 5.71
CA GLN A 35 -15.57 -13.96 6.68
C GLN A 35 -14.98 -12.71 6.06
N SER A 36 -14.94 -11.66 6.87
CA SER A 36 -14.45 -10.36 6.44
C SER A 36 -12.93 -10.22 6.58
N THR A 37 -12.32 -9.39 5.72
CA THR A 37 -10.87 -9.23 5.61
C THR A 37 -10.50 -7.76 5.38
N ALA A 38 -9.40 -7.31 5.95
CA ALA A 38 -8.78 -6.02 5.66
C ALA A 38 -7.48 -6.23 4.88
N ILE A 39 -7.37 -5.63 3.73
CA ILE A 39 -6.16 -5.57 2.90
C ILE A 39 -5.47 -4.25 3.20
N VAL A 40 -4.31 -4.32 3.83
CA VAL A 40 -3.57 -3.15 4.29
C VAL A 40 -2.25 -3.04 3.55
N SER A 41 -1.95 -1.90 2.99
CA SER A 41 -0.64 -1.59 2.43
C SER A 41 -0.52 -0.12 2.00
N GLU A 42 0.69 0.29 1.72
CA GLU A 42 1.04 1.62 1.25
C GLU A 42 0.34 1.99 -0.08
N PRO A 43 0.32 3.28 -0.44
CA PRO A 43 -0.21 3.73 -1.73
C PRO A 43 0.41 2.98 -2.92
N ARG A 44 -0.41 2.70 -3.94
CA ARG A 44 0.04 2.08 -5.21
C ARG A 44 0.67 0.67 -5.09
N SER A 45 0.43 -0.04 -4.02
CA SER A 45 0.92 -1.42 -3.80
C SER A 45 0.05 -2.51 -4.44
N GLY A 46 -1.06 -2.12 -5.11
CA GLY A 46 -1.94 -3.02 -5.86
C GLY A 46 -3.20 -3.47 -5.11
N LYS A 47 -3.63 -2.77 -4.05
CA LYS A 47 -4.89 -3.07 -3.31
C LYS A 47 -6.11 -3.12 -4.23
N THR A 48 -6.36 -2.03 -4.95
CA THR A 48 -7.49 -1.94 -5.90
C THR A 48 -7.45 -3.04 -6.95
N SER A 49 -6.25 -3.33 -7.49
CA SER A 49 -6.08 -4.42 -8.47
C SER A 49 -6.45 -5.78 -7.87
N LEU A 50 -6.11 -6.04 -6.61
CA LEU A 50 -6.48 -7.25 -5.90
C LEU A 50 -8.01 -7.33 -5.70
N LEU A 51 -8.67 -6.24 -5.28
CA LEU A 51 -10.13 -6.21 -5.14
C LEU A 51 -10.84 -6.50 -6.47
N LEU A 52 -10.37 -5.88 -7.55
CA LEU A 52 -10.92 -6.10 -8.89
C LEU A 52 -10.68 -7.53 -9.38
N TYR A 53 -9.51 -8.11 -9.11
CA TYR A 53 -9.18 -9.49 -9.43
C TYR A 53 -10.11 -10.49 -8.70
N LEU A 54 -10.39 -10.25 -7.42
CA LEU A 54 -11.31 -11.06 -6.62
C LEU A 54 -12.75 -11.05 -7.15
N ALA A 55 -13.19 -9.93 -7.74
CA ALA A 55 -14.56 -9.74 -8.24
C ALA A 55 -14.72 -10.08 -9.72
N ALA A 56 -13.61 -10.26 -10.46
CA ALA A 56 -13.65 -10.42 -11.90
C ALA A 56 -14.42 -11.69 -12.31
N PRO A 57 -15.27 -11.62 -13.36
CA PRO A 57 -15.97 -12.80 -13.86
C PRO A 57 -15.00 -13.89 -14.34
N GLU A 58 -13.86 -13.49 -14.92
CA GLU A 58 -12.84 -14.38 -15.49
C GLU A 58 -12.12 -15.22 -14.45
N THR A 59 -12.04 -14.75 -13.21
CA THR A 59 -11.36 -15.46 -12.10
C THR A 59 -12.32 -16.22 -11.20
N ARG A 60 -13.62 -16.09 -11.42
CA ARG A 60 -14.68 -16.57 -10.53
C ARG A 60 -14.64 -18.08 -10.33
N ASP A 61 -14.55 -18.84 -11.41
CA ASP A 61 -14.55 -20.29 -11.35
C ASP A 61 -13.26 -20.83 -10.70
N ASP A 62 -12.12 -20.20 -10.99
CA ASP A 62 -10.83 -20.58 -10.41
C ASP A 62 -10.75 -20.30 -8.90
N LEU A 63 -11.33 -19.17 -8.45
CA LEU A 63 -11.26 -18.74 -7.07
C LEU A 63 -12.34 -19.35 -6.17
N TYR A 64 -13.52 -19.55 -6.69
CA TYR A 64 -14.70 -19.89 -5.88
C TYR A 64 -15.39 -21.20 -6.34
N GLY A 65 -15.01 -21.77 -7.47
CA GLY A 65 -15.64 -22.95 -8.02
C GLY A 65 -17.15 -22.79 -8.22
N PRO A 66 -17.95 -23.85 -7.98
CA PRO A 66 -19.41 -23.80 -8.15
C PRO A 66 -20.12 -22.75 -7.29
N ASP A 67 -19.55 -22.42 -6.13
CA ASP A 67 -20.13 -21.43 -5.22
C ASP A 67 -19.99 -19.99 -5.74
N GLY A 68 -19.13 -19.76 -6.73
CA GLY A 68 -18.94 -18.44 -7.35
C GLY A 68 -20.22 -17.82 -7.91
N GLN A 69 -21.16 -18.63 -8.37
CA GLN A 69 -22.46 -18.17 -8.89
C GLN A 69 -23.39 -17.57 -7.82
N ARG A 70 -23.16 -17.91 -6.56
CA ARG A 70 -23.93 -17.42 -5.40
C ARG A 70 -23.39 -16.11 -4.83
N LEU A 71 -22.18 -15.70 -5.26
CA LEU A 71 -21.50 -14.52 -4.78
C LEU A 71 -21.90 -13.29 -5.62
N LEU A 72 -22.41 -12.28 -4.93
CA LEU A 72 -22.73 -10.98 -5.50
C LEU A 72 -21.64 -9.99 -5.06
N PHE A 73 -20.76 -9.62 -5.99
CA PHE A 73 -19.68 -8.68 -5.71
C PHE A 73 -20.17 -7.24 -5.92
N SER A 74 -19.96 -6.42 -4.89
CA SER A 74 -20.20 -4.99 -4.94
C SER A 74 -18.90 -4.24 -4.65
N PHE A 75 -18.44 -3.42 -5.59
CA PHE A 75 -17.25 -2.61 -5.44
C PHE A 75 -17.64 -1.16 -5.19
N VAL A 76 -17.14 -0.59 -4.09
CA VAL A 76 -17.34 0.82 -3.73
C VAL A 76 -15.97 1.46 -3.52
N ASP A 77 -15.66 2.45 -4.35
CA ASP A 77 -14.52 3.35 -4.15
C ASP A 77 -14.94 4.50 -3.23
N ASN A 78 -14.49 4.46 -1.98
CA ASN A 78 -14.88 5.43 -0.97
C ASN A 78 -14.33 6.84 -1.23
N GLN A 79 -13.34 7.02 -2.10
CA GLN A 79 -12.91 8.35 -2.54
C GLN A 79 -13.96 9.05 -3.42
N THR A 80 -14.80 8.28 -4.10
CA THR A 80 -15.85 8.81 -4.98
C THR A 80 -17.19 9.00 -4.27
N VAL A 81 -17.31 8.54 -3.03
CA VAL A 81 -18.51 8.72 -2.23
C VAL A 81 -18.69 10.21 -1.90
N SER A 82 -19.82 10.77 -2.32
CA SER A 82 -20.12 12.19 -2.12
C SER A 82 -20.20 12.56 -0.64
N GLY A 83 -19.69 13.72 -0.24
CA GLY A 83 -19.69 14.19 1.15
C GLY A 83 -21.08 14.31 1.79
N ASP A 84 -22.16 14.39 1.00
CA ASP A 84 -23.56 14.36 1.44
C ASP A 84 -24.15 12.94 1.47
N CYS A 85 -23.38 11.92 1.12
CA CYS A 85 -23.80 10.53 1.17
C CYS A 85 -24.07 10.10 2.62
N ASN A 86 -25.32 9.85 2.93
CA ASN A 86 -25.74 9.29 4.22
C ASN A 86 -25.76 7.74 4.17
N GLN A 87 -26.10 7.10 5.28
CA GLN A 87 -26.16 5.65 5.38
C GLN A 87 -27.12 5.03 4.35
N SER A 88 -28.27 5.64 4.10
CA SER A 88 -29.24 5.12 3.11
C SER A 88 -28.64 5.08 1.70
N ARG A 89 -28.07 6.18 1.25
CA ARG A 89 -27.41 6.25 -0.06
C ARG A 89 -26.22 5.33 -0.18
N PHE A 90 -25.45 5.16 0.90
CA PHE A 90 -24.35 4.22 0.92
C PHE A 90 -24.84 2.78 0.69
N TRP A 91 -25.92 2.35 1.36
CA TRP A 91 -26.46 1.02 1.20
C TRP A 91 -27.17 0.82 -0.15
N GLU A 92 -27.81 1.83 -0.72
CA GLU A 92 -28.30 1.80 -2.10
C GLU A 92 -27.16 1.48 -3.08
N LEU A 93 -26.03 2.16 -2.93
CA LEU A 93 -24.84 1.93 -3.74
C LEU A 93 -24.27 0.52 -3.50
N ALA A 94 -24.12 0.12 -2.25
CA ALA A 94 -23.57 -1.17 -1.86
C ALA A 94 -24.45 -2.36 -2.30
N LEU A 95 -25.77 -2.19 -2.35
CA LEU A 95 -26.72 -3.23 -2.76
C LEU A 95 -27.09 -3.17 -4.25
N ARG A 96 -26.48 -2.28 -5.00
CA ARG A 96 -26.75 -2.12 -6.43
C ARG A 96 -26.63 -3.44 -7.24
N PRO A 97 -25.59 -4.27 -7.06
CA PRO A 97 -25.53 -5.56 -7.76
C PRO A 97 -26.63 -6.53 -7.38
N LEU A 98 -27.12 -6.49 -6.15
CA LEU A 98 -28.30 -7.26 -5.73
C LEU A 98 -29.54 -6.76 -6.45
N TYR A 99 -29.74 -5.44 -6.50
CA TYR A 99 -30.88 -4.82 -7.17
C TYR A 99 -30.89 -5.18 -8.67
N GLU A 100 -29.82 -4.91 -9.39
CA GLU A 100 -29.72 -5.13 -10.84
C GLU A 100 -29.73 -6.61 -11.23
N GLY A 101 -29.09 -7.48 -10.45
CA GLY A 101 -28.93 -8.89 -10.79
C GLY A 101 -30.09 -9.78 -10.33
N VAL A 102 -30.84 -9.38 -9.32
CA VAL A 102 -31.87 -10.23 -8.70
C VAL A 102 -33.20 -9.52 -8.55
N ILE A 103 -33.23 -8.36 -7.88
CA ILE A 103 -34.47 -7.69 -7.49
C ILE A 103 -35.25 -7.22 -8.73
N ALA A 104 -34.59 -6.62 -9.69
CA ALA A 104 -35.20 -6.08 -10.90
C ALA A 104 -35.85 -7.19 -11.80
N SER A 105 -35.42 -8.45 -11.66
CA SER A 105 -35.92 -9.56 -12.46
C SER A 105 -37.16 -10.24 -11.88
N ASP A 106 -37.44 -10.10 -10.58
CA ASP A 106 -38.59 -10.72 -9.91
C ASP A 106 -39.18 -9.75 -8.84
N ALA A 107 -40.11 -8.92 -9.31
CA ALA A 107 -40.77 -7.91 -8.46
C ALA A 107 -41.58 -8.47 -7.28
N ASN A 108 -41.96 -9.75 -7.33
CA ASN A 108 -42.83 -10.36 -6.31
C ASN A 108 -42.07 -11.31 -5.37
N SER A 109 -40.76 -11.48 -5.54
CA SER A 109 -40.00 -12.38 -4.68
C SER A 109 -39.97 -11.89 -3.22
N PRO A 110 -39.84 -12.79 -2.24
CA PRO A 110 -39.66 -12.41 -0.84
C PRO A 110 -38.41 -11.53 -0.64
N LEU A 111 -37.36 -11.73 -1.43
CA LEU A 111 -36.15 -10.91 -1.40
C LEU A 111 -36.41 -9.47 -1.86
N THR A 112 -37.27 -9.30 -2.88
CA THR A 112 -37.70 -7.97 -3.36
C THR A 112 -38.51 -7.23 -2.30
N GLN A 113 -39.42 -7.93 -1.60
CA GLN A 113 -40.21 -7.34 -0.50
C GLN A 113 -39.31 -6.90 0.67
N ASP A 114 -38.33 -7.71 1.06
CA ASP A 114 -37.37 -7.34 2.11
C ASP A 114 -36.48 -6.16 1.68
N TYR A 115 -36.09 -6.09 0.38
CA TYR A 115 -35.35 -4.93 -0.16
C TYR A 115 -36.21 -3.65 -0.16
N GLN A 116 -37.46 -3.71 -0.58
CA GLN A 116 -38.39 -2.57 -0.50
C GLN A 116 -38.59 -2.10 0.93
N THR A 117 -38.72 -3.04 1.87
CA THR A 117 -38.75 -2.72 3.30
C THR A 117 -37.48 -1.99 3.77
N CYS A 118 -36.31 -2.35 3.24
CA CYS A 118 -35.06 -1.61 3.51
C CYS A 118 -35.14 -0.18 2.97
N GLN A 119 -35.63 0.03 1.75
CA GLN A 119 -35.78 1.37 1.16
C GLN A 119 -36.72 2.25 1.98
N GLU A 120 -37.89 1.73 2.34
CA GLU A 120 -38.90 2.44 3.13
C GLU A 120 -38.39 2.84 4.52
N ASN A 121 -37.47 2.07 5.09
CA ASN A 121 -36.83 2.29 6.39
C ASN A 121 -35.40 2.83 6.31
N ALA A 122 -35.05 3.54 5.23
CA ALA A 122 -33.76 4.19 5.00
C ALA A 122 -32.55 3.26 5.25
N PHE A 123 -32.69 1.97 4.92
CA PHE A 123 -31.67 0.93 5.11
C PHE A 123 -31.16 0.86 6.55
N GLY A 124 -32.04 0.93 7.52
CA GLY A 124 -31.70 0.75 8.93
C GLY A 124 -31.12 -0.65 9.19
N THR A 125 -30.26 -0.78 10.18
CA THR A 125 -29.55 -2.03 10.50
C THR A 125 -30.48 -3.22 10.67
N PHE A 126 -31.64 -3.05 11.29
CA PHE A 126 -32.60 -4.13 11.50
C PHE A 126 -33.22 -4.65 10.20
N THR A 127 -33.59 -3.78 9.26
CA THR A 127 -34.14 -4.18 7.96
C THR A 127 -33.08 -4.81 7.07
N LEU A 128 -31.83 -4.32 7.15
CA LEU A 128 -30.69 -4.95 6.49
C LEU A 128 -30.37 -6.36 7.07
N GLU A 129 -30.47 -6.57 8.38
CA GLU A 129 -30.31 -7.90 8.98
C GLU A 129 -31.36 -8.87 8.42
N ARG A 130 -32.61 -8.44 8.23
CA ARG A 130 -33.66 -9.27 7.59
C ARG A 130 -33.36 -9.60 6.14
N LEU A 131 -32.95 -8.61 5.36
CA LEU A 131 -32.55 -8.79 3.97
C LEU A 131 -31.41 -9.81 3.83
N LEU A 132 -30.35 -9.66 4.65
CA LEU A 132 -29.22 -10.57 4.67
C LEU A 132 -29.61 -11.98 5.14
N ALA A 133 -30.51 -12.12 6.09
CA ALA A 133 -31.04 -13.41 6.51
C ALA A 133 -31.84 -14.10 5.37
N ARG A 134 -32.56 -13.32 4.55
CA ARG A 134 -33.22 -13.84 3.35
C ARG A 134 -32.19 -14.30 2.32
N MET A 135 -31.16 -13.52 2.09
CA MET A 135 -30.06 -13.90 1.18
C MET A 135 -29.38 -15.20 1.62
N ASP A 136 -29.11 -15.35 2.93
CA ASP A 136 -28.57 -16.59 3.49
C ASP A 136 -29.47 -17.79 3.22
N ALA A 137 -30.78 -17.64 3.46
CA ALA A 137 -31.78 -18.70 3.20
C ALA A 137 -31.86 -19.10 1.70
N GLU A 138 -31.56 -18.17 0.79
CA GLU A 138 -31.49 -18.43 -0.65
C GLU A 138 -30.08 -18.89 -1.12
N GLY A 139 -29.14 -19.06 -0.16
CA GLY A 139 -27.76 -19.44 -0.44
C GLY A 139 -26.95 -18.36 -1.17
N ARG A 140 -27.34 -17.12 -1.09
CA ARG A 140 -26.67 -15.97 -1.71
C ARG A 140 -25.79 -15.25 -0.72
N ARG A 141 -24.68 -14.67 -1.20
CA ARG A 141 -23.75 -13.88 -0.36
C ARG A 141 -23.39 -12.57 -1.06
N LEU A 142 -23.53 -11.46 -0.35
CA LEU A 142 -22.97 -10.19 -0.76
C LEU A 142 -21.50 -10.10 -0.33
N VAL A 143 -20.62 -9.87 -1.29
CA VAL A 143 -19.20 -9.57 -1.06
C VAL A 143 -19.01 -8.08 -1.31
N LEU A 144 -18.93 -7.30 -0.24
CA LEU A 144 -18.78 -5.85 -0.33
C LEU A 144 -17.30 -5.48 -0.28
N LEU A 145 -16.78 -5.02 -1.41
CA LEU A 145 -15.39 -4.58 -1.59
C LEU A 145 -15.34 -3.08 -1.42
N LEU A 146 -14.73 -2.62 -0.31
CA LEU A 146 -14.62 -1.21 0.05
C LEU A 146 -13.19 -0.74 -0.16
N ASP A 147 -12.93 -0.08 -1.29
CA ASP A 147 -11.61 0.51 -1.55
C ASP A 147 -11.45 1.84 -0.82
N GLU A 148 -10.21 2.21 -0.50
CA GLU A 148 -9.84 3.42 0.25
C GLU A 148 -10.69 3.62 1.52
N PHE A 149 -10.86 2.55 2.30
CA PHE A 149 -11.75 2.50 3.46
C PHE A 149 -11.42 3.55 4.53
N ASP A 150 -10.15 3.88 4.69
CA ASP A 150 -9.69 4.88 5.66
C ASP A 150 -10.23 6.29 5.39
N VAL A 151 -10.69 6.59 4.17
CA VAL A 151 -11.37 7.85 3.84
C VAL A 151 -12.69 8.02 4.61
N LEU A 152 -13.40 6.92 4.87
CA LEU A 152 -14.67 6.95 5.62
C LEU A 152 -14.52 7.45 7.06
N LEU A 153 -13.33 7.36 7.65
CA LEU A 153 -13.05 7.91 8.98
C LEU A 153 -13.16 9.44 9.05
N HIS A 154 -13.08 10.08 7.90
CA HIS A 154 -13.15 11.53 7.76
C HIS A 154 -14.40 11.99 7.00
N HIS A 155 -15.28 11.05 6.63
CA HIS A 155 -16.49 11.36 5.88
C HIS A 155 -17.54 12.03 6.77
N VAL A 156 -18.08 13.17 6.34
CA VAL A 156 -18.95 14.03 7.17
C VAL A 156 -20.17 13.29 7.74
N ALA A 157 -20.82 12.45 6.95
CA ALA A 157 -22.05 11.78 7.33
C ALA A 157 -21.86 10.32 7.77
N LEU A 158 -20.78 9.64 7.33
CA LEU A 158 -20.56 8.21 7.60
C LEU A 158 -19.54 7.96 8.72
N SER A 159 -18.77 8.97 9.14
CA SER A 159 -17.84 8.83 10.26
C SER A 159 -18.57 8.88 11.59
N CYS A 160 -19.34 7.85 11.93
CA CYS A 160 -20.15 7.80 13.15
C CYS A 160 -20.29 6.37 13.70
N ALA A 161 -20.70 6.29 14.99
CA ALA A 161 -20.90 5.04 15.70
C ALA A 161 -21.94 4.13 15.04
N GLU A 162 -22.99 4.72 14.53
CA GLU A 162 -24.12 4.00 13.90
C GLU A 162 -23.65 3.28 12.65
N PHE A 163 -22.88 3.96 11.79
CA PHE A 163 -22.40 3.37 10.54
C PHE A 163 -21.39 2.26 10.77
N PHE A 164 -20.31 2.50 11.53
CA PHE A 164 -19.29 1.46 11.79
C PHE A 164 -19.82 0.34 12.66
N GLY A 165 -20.68 0.66 13.65
CA GLY A 165 -21.37 -0.32 14.46
C GLY A 165 -22.34 -1.18 13.65
N GLY A 166 -23.06 -0.57 12.70
CA GLY A 166 -23.92 -1.24 11.74
C GLY A 166 -23.15 -2.21 10.85
N LEU A 167 -22.05 -1.78 10.22
CA LEU A 167 -21.18 -2.65 9.42
C LEU A 167 -20.69 -3.86 10.20
N ARG A 168 -20.22 -3.65 11.43
CA ARG A 168 -19.77 -4.73 12.31
C ARG A 168 -20.91 -5.69 12.67
N SER A 169 -22.08 -5.15 13.08
CA SER A 169 -23.24 -5.96 13.44
C SER A 169 -23.70 -6.84 12.29
N LEU A 170 -23.86 -6.24 11.11
CA LEU A 170 -24.30 -6.93 9.91
C LEU A 170 -23.33 -8.04 9.49
N ALA A 171 -22.03 -7.75 9.44
CA ALA A 171 -21.01 -8.75 9.10
C ALA A 171 -20.97 -9.90 10.11
N SER A 172 -21.15 -9.61 11.42
CA SER A 172 -21.08 -10.63 12.46
C SER A 172 -22.35 -11.48 12.57
N ARG A 173 -23.53 -10.93 12.23
CA ARG A 173 -24.83 -11.59 12.45
C ARG A 173 -25.44 -12.19 11.19
N SER A 174 -24.94 -11.83 10.01
CA SER A 174 -25.49 -12.30 8.72
C SER A 174 -25.24 -13.78 8.41
N ARG A 175 -24.62 -14.54 9.32
CA ARG A 175 -24.24 -15.95 9.10
C ARG A 175 -23.41 -16.18 7.84
N GLY A 176 -22.68 -15.16 7.42
CA GLY A 176 -21.86 -15.20 6.22
C GLY A 176 -22.55 -14.70 4.94
N ALA A 177 -23.82 -14.24 5.01
CA ALA A 177 -24.47 -13.62 3.85
C ALA A 177 -23.84 -12.26 3.46
N LEU A 178 -23.08 -11.64 4.36
CA LEU A 178 -22.27 -10.45 4.10
C LEU A 178 -20.80 -10.71 4.43
N ALA A 179 -19.94 -10.63 3.45
CA ALA A 179 -18.49 -10.60 3.61
C ALA A 179 -17.97 -9.20 3.24
N LEU A 180 -17.25 -8.56 4.15
CA LEU A 180 -16.59 -7.29 3.88
C LEU A 180 -15.14 -7.55 3.50
N VAL A 181 -14.67 -6.96 2.41
CA VAL A 181 -13.24 -6.90 2.06
C VAL A 181 -12.89 -5.43 1.93
N ILE A 182 -12.22 -4.90 2.94
CA ILE A 182 -11.80 -3.50 2.93
C ILE A 182 -10.36 -3.37 2.48
N ALA A 183 -10.05 -2.35 1.70
CA ALA A 183 -8.68 -1.96 1.38
C ALA A 183 -8.38 -0.62 2.07
N SER A 184 -7.27 -0.55 2.79
CA SER A 184 -6.88 0.61 3.59
C SER A 184 -5.37 0.86 3.45
N ARG A 185 -4.99 2.13 3.54
CA ARG A 185 -3.58 2.54 3.68
C ARG A 185 -3.09 2.41 5.13
N ARG A 186 -4.01 2.33 6.06
CA ARG A 186 -3.74 2.32 7.50
C ARG A 186 -4.06 0.96 8.12
N PRO A 187 -3.24 0.45 9.06
CA PRO A 187 -3.49 -0.81 9.74
C PRO A 187 -4.76 -0.74 10.61
N LEU A 188 -5.36 -1.90 10.88
CA LEU A 188 -6.58 -1.99 11.71
C LEU A 188 -6.38 -1.41 13.11
N THR A 189 -5.18 -1.46 13.67
CA THR A 189 -4.85 -0.85 14.96
C THR A 189 -5.08 0.66 14.95
N ASP A 190 -4.73 1.34 13.86
CA ASP A 190 -4.92 2.78 13.71
C ASP A 190 -6.37 3.13 13.44
N LEU A 191 -7.06 2.37 12.56
CA LEU A 191 -8.49 2.54 12.31
C LEU A 191 -9.31 2.38 13.61
N ASN A 192 -8.98 1.37 14.42
CA ASN A 192 -9.63 1.15 15.71
C ASN A 192 -9.34 2.29 16.69
N ARG A 193 -8.11 2.79 16.75
CA ARG A 193 -7.73 3.92 17.62
C ARG A 193 -8.53 5.17 17.28
N ASP A 194 -8.64 5.52 16.02
CA ASP A 194 -9.36 6.72 15.58
C ASP A 194 -10.87 6.63 15.83
N THR A 195 -11.44 5.43 15.76
CA THR A 195 -12.84 5.21 16.04
C THR A 195 -13.18 5.07 17.52
N GLN A 196 -12.19 5.00 18.42
CA GLN A 196 -12.42 4.98 19.89
C GLN A 196 -13.15 6.23 20.38
N GLN A 197 -13.09 7.35 19.67
CA GLN A 197 -13.85 8.56 19.99
C GLN A 197 -15.37 8.32 19.99
N PHE A 198 -15.88 7.36 19.23
CA PHE A 198 -17.30 7.03 19.13
C PHE A 198 -17.77 6.11 20.28
N SER A 199 -16.88 5.31 20.85
CA SER A 199 -17.21 4.40 21.96
C SER A 199 -15.99 4.12 22.82
N ARG A 200 -15.81 4.89 23.89
CA ARG A 200 -14.66 4.77 24.79
C ARG A 200 -14.62 3.44 25.58
N THR A 201 -15.76 2.82 25.79
CA THR A 201 -15.90 1.59 26.60
C THR A 201 -16.29 0.36 25.77
N GLY A 202 -16.57 0.53 24.48
CA GLY A 202 -16.97 -0.54 23.57
C GLY A 202 -15.79 -1.34 23.01
N SER A 203 -16.09 -2.51 22.46
CA SER A 203 -15.09 -3.26 21.69
C SER A 203 -14.72 -2.50 20.40
N PRO A 204 -13.47 -2.61 19.93
CA PRO A 204 -13.04 -2.01 18.68
C PRO A 204 -13.96 -2.38 17.51
N TYR A 205 -14.27 -1.43 16.62
CA TYR A 205 -15.22 -1.64 15.53
C TYR A 205 -14.75 -2.67 14.51
N PHE A 206 -13.44 -2.79 14.27
CA PHE A 206 -12.87 -3.57 13.18
C PHE A 206 -12.19 -4.87 13.62
N ASN A 207 -12.40 -5.33 14.85
CA ASN A 207 -11.79 -6.55 15.39
C ASN A 207 -12.33 -7.86 14.78
N PHE A 208 -13.38 -7.79 13.95
CA PHE A 208 -13.93 -8.93 13.20
C PHE A 208 -13.23 -9.15 11.85
N LEU A 209 -12.40 -8.20 11.43
CA LEU A 209 -11.62 -8.30 10.20
C LEU A 209 -10.29 -9.04 10.46
N ASP A 210 -9.90 -9.88 9.51
CA ASP A 210 -8.56 -10.46 9.45
C ASP A 210 -7.65 -9.56 8.60
N GLU A 211 -6.53 -9.11 9.15
CA GLU A 211 -5.62 -8.21 8.45
C GLU A 211 -4.62 -8.97 7.57
N ILE A 212 -4.58 -8.63 6.31
CA ILE A 212 -3.59 -9.08 5.33
C ILE A 212 -2.81 -7.88 4.83
N THR A 213 -1.49 -7.88 5.07
CA THR A 213 -0.60 -6.84 4.55
C THR A 213 -0.06 -7.25 3.18
N LEU A 214 -0.23 -6.38 2.17
CA LEU A 214 0.45 -6.57 0.88
C LEU A 214 1.87 -6.01 0.99
N GLY A 215 2.83 -6.91 0.98
CA GLY A 215 4.24 -6.58 0.92
C GLY A 215 4.73 -6.33 -0.53
N PRO A 216 6.06 -6.27 -0.74
CA PRO A 216 6.65 -6.17 -2.06
C PRO A 216 6.38 -7.42 -2.90
N LEU A 217 6.44 -7.30 -4.22
CA LEU A 217 6.41 -8.46 -5.13
C LEU A 217 7.67 -9.33 -4.89
N PRO A 218 7.53 -10.66 -4.88
CA PRO A 218 8.67 -11.58 -4.78
C PRO A 218 9.49 -11.56 -6.09
N ASN A 219 10.75 -11.99 -6.01
CA ASN A 219 11.66 -11.95 -7.15
C ASN A 219 11.12 -12.68 -8.39
N LYS A 220 10.37 -13.79 -8.21
CA LYS A 220 9.74 -14.51 -9.32
C LYS A 220 8.74 -13.62 -10.08
N ALA A 221 7.88 -12.91 -9.37
CA ALA A 221 6.89 -12.01 -9.97
C ALA A 221 7.55 -10.78 -10.60
N ILE A 222 8.64 -10.29 -10.03
CA ILE A 222 9.45 -9.21 -10.64
C ILE A 222 10.05 -9.69 -11.96
N ALA A 223 10.65 -10.87 -12.00
CA ALA A 223 11.20 -11.45 -13.22
C ALA A 223 10.11 -11.60 -14.30
N GLU A 224 8.95 -12.15 -13.95
CA GLU A 224 7.80 -12.29 -14.84
C GLU A 224 7.30 -10.94 -15.38
N LEU A 225 7.25 -9.91 -14.51
CA LEU A 225 6.93 -8.55 -14.94
C LEU A 225 7.93 -8.05 -15.99
N LEU A 226 9.22 -8.19 -15.72
CA LEU A 226 10.30 -7.69 -16.59
C LEU A 226 10.44 -8.50 -17.89
N ASP A 227 9.98 -9.75 -17.92
CA ASP A 227 9.92 -10.58 -19.12
C ASP A 227 8.95 -10.02 -20.18
N ARG A 228 8.04 -9.14 -19.80
CA ARG A 228 7.20 -8.38 -20.76
C ARG A 228 8.03 -7.51 -21.71
N ALA A 229 9.28 -7.19 -21.36
CA ALA A 229 10.23 -6.53 -22.24
C ALA A 229 10.71 -7.43 -23.41
N ARG A 230 10.35 -8.72 -23.44
CA ARG A 230 10.65 -9.68 -24.53
C ARG A 230 12.14 -9.71 -24.91
N GLY A 231 13.02 -9.73 -23.90
CA GLY A 231 14.47 -9.80 -24.08
C GLY A 231 15.15 -8.46 -24.41
N ARG A 232 14.43 -7.33 -24.42
CA ARG A 232 15.03 -6.01 -24.65
C ARG A 232 15.91 -5.55 -23.49
N PHE A 233 15.57 -5.92 -22.25
CA PHE A 233 16.33 -5.56 -21.05
C PHE A 233 17.47 -6.54 -20.80
N THR A 234 18.67 -6.01 -20.57
CA THR A 234 19.83 -6.80 -20.14
C THR A 234 19.65 -7.27 -18.68
N ALA A 235 20.53 -8.17 -18.22
CA ALA A 235 20.56 -8.59 -16.83
C ALA A 235 20.81 -7.40 -15.87
N ASP A 236 21.69 -6.49 -16.27
CA ASP A 236 22.06 -5.29 -15.50
C ASP A 236 20.90 -4.29 -15.43
N ASP A 237 20.17 -4.12 -16.52
CA ASP A 237 18.95 -3.30 -16.56
C ASP A 237 17.90 -3.84 -15.55
N ARG A 238 17.70 -5.14 -15.54
CA ARG A 238 16.79 -5.81 -14.57
C ARG A 238 17.25 -5.60 -13.13
N HIS A 239 18.54 -5.79 -12.88
CA HIS A 239 19.13 -5.57 -11.57
C HIS A 239 18.97 -4.11 -11.10
N LEU A 240 19.18 -3.13 -12.00
CA LEU A 240 18.92 -1.73 -11.68
C LEU A 240 17.46 -1.49 -11.28
N ILE A 241 16.51 -1.97 -12.11
CA ILE A 241 15.07 -1.81 -11.82
C ILE A 241 14.71 -2.40 -10.46
N GLU A 242 15.16 -3.62 -10.18
CA GLU A 242 14.94 -4.28 -8.88
C GLU A 242 15.49 -3.48 -7.71
N LYS A 243 16.68 -2.93 -7.86
CA LYS A 243 17.38 -2.15 -6.83
C LYS A 243 16.67 -0.83 -6.55
N VAL A 244 16.27 -0.10 -7.60
CA VAL A 244 15.65 1.22 -7.43
C VAL A 244 14.19 1.13 -6.98
N ALA A 245 13.46 0.10 -7.42
CA ALA A 245 12.05 -0.11 -7.13
C ALA A 245 11.77 -1.00 -5.90
N GLY A 246 12.74 -1.84 -5.50
CA GLY A 246 12.65 -2.66 -4.28
C GLY A 246 11.50 -3.67 -4.24
N GLY A 247 10.87 -3.99 -5.36
CA GLY A 247 9.70 -4.88 -5.43
C GLY A 247 8.36 -4.15 -5.28
N HIS A 248 8.34 -2.82 -5.15
CA HIS A 248 7.11 -2.05 -5.12
C HIS A 248 6.45 -2.03 -6.50
N PRO A 249 5.20 -2.53 -6.68
CA PRO A 249 4.60 -2.74 -8.01
C PRO A 249 4.60 -1.50 -8.90
N TYR A 250 4.21 -0.35 -8.35
CA TYR A 250 4.19 0.91 -9.08
C TYR A 250 5.60 1.35 -9.52
N LEU A 251 6.57 1.32 -8.61
CA LEU A 251 7.94 1.74 -8.92
C LEU A 251 8.58 0.83 -9.97
N LEU A 252 8.29 -0.47 -9.92
CA LEU A 252 8.74 -1.44 -10.95
C LEU A 252 8.18 -1.09 -12.32
N GLN A 253 6.88 -0.82 -12.41
CA GLN A 253 6.23 -0.46 -13.67
C GLN A 253 6.75 0.86 -14.23
N VAL A 254 6.95 1.88 -13.38
CA VAL A 254 7.51 3.17 -13.82
C VAL A 254 8.93 3.00 -14.32
N ALA A 255 9.82 2.37 -13.56
CA ALA A 255 11.22 2.18 -13.96
C ALA A 255 11.35 1.37 -15.25
N ALA A 256 10.52 0.31 -15.40
CA ALA A 256 10.52 -0.51 -16.60
C ALA A 256 9.96 0.25 -17.81
N ALA A 257 8.94 1.09 -17.62
CA ALA A 257 8.39 1.93 -18.68
C ALA A 257 9.39 2.97 -19.17
N GLU A 258 10.07 3.66 -18.25
CA GLU A 258 11.14 4.61 -18.59
C GLU A 258 12.24 3.94 -19.41
N LEU A 259 12.72 2.79 -18.94
CA LEU A 259 13.77 2.07 -19.65
C LEU A 259 13.32 1.60 -21.04
N TRP A 260 12.06 1.16 -21.17
CA TRP A 260 11.50 0.76 -22.45
C TRP A 260 11.51 1.90 -23.46
N ASP A 261 11.08 3.10 -23.03
CA ASP A 261 10.99 4.27 -23.90
C ASP A 261 12.38 4.76 -24.32
N ILE A 262 13.36 4.78 -23.40
CA ILE A 262 14.77 5.09 -23.71
C ILE A 262 15.33 4.14 -24.76
N TYR A 263 15.04 2.83 -24.66
CA TYR A 263 15.44 1.86 -25.69
C TYR A 263 14.73 2.08 -27.03
N ALA A 264 13.53 2.62 -27.04
CA ALA A 264 12.80 2.93 -28.27
C ALA A 264 13.38 4.16 -28.99
N GLU A 265 13.91 5.11 -28.22
CA GLU A 265 14.59 6.32 -28.75
C GLU A 265 15.99 6.04 -29.26
N GLY A 266 16.58 4.90 -28.91
CA GLY A 266 17.89 4.48 -29.42
C GLY A 266 19.08 5.21 -28.78
N GLU A 267 18.90 5.82 -27.61
CA GLU A 267 19.89 6.65 -26.96
C GLU A 267 20.85 5.94 -26.00
N GLY A 268 22.15 6.21 -26.13
CA GLY A 268 23.17 6.28 -25.07
C GLY A 268 23.77 4.97 -24.55
N GLY A 269 24.97 5.07 -23.95
CA GLY A 269 25.61 4.01 -23.16
C GLY A 269 24.80 3.68 -21.90
N SER A 270 25.13 2.54 -21.27
CA SER A 270 24.40 2.01 -20.10
C SER A 270 24.25 3.03 -18.96
N ASP A 271 25.33 3.70 -18.58
CA ASP A 271 25.32 4.64 -17.44
C ASP A 271 24.35 5.81 -17.66
N ARG A 272 24.32 6.35 -18.87
CA ARG A 272 23.40 7.45 -19.21
C ARG A 272 21.95 6.97 -19.18
N ARG A 273 21.66 5.78 -19.74
CA ARG A 273 20.30 5.19 -19.66
C ARG A 273 19.84 5.03 -18.22
N TRP A 274 20.72 4.49 -17.36
CA TRP A 274 20.38 4.23 -15.97
C TRP A 274 20.15 5.51 -15.17
N GLN A 275 20.90 6.58 -15.44
CA GLN A 275 20.66 7.90 -14.87
C GLN A 275 19.31 8.46 -15.33
N GLN A 276 18.97 8.34 -16.61
CA GLN A 276 17.68 8.78 -17.15
C GLN A 276 16.51 8.00 -16.54
N VAL A 277 16.62 6.66 -16.41
CA VAL A 277 15.62 5.83 -15.72
C VAL A 277 15.45 6.28 -14.27
N GLY A 278 16.55 6.51 -13.54
CA GLY A 278 16.52 6.97 -12.16
C GLY A 278 15.83 8.31 -12.01
N GLN A 279 16.14 9.27 -12.88
CA GLN A 279 15.51 10.60 -12.87
C GLN A 279 14.02 10.52 -13.22
N GLY A 280 13.66 9.81 -14.31
CA GLY A 280 12.27 9.65 -14.72
C GLY A 280 11.42 8.92 -13.68
N LEU A 281 11.98 7.90 -13.02
CA LEU A 281 11.34 7.24 -11.89
C LEU A 281 11.12 8.22 -10.72
N TYR A 282 12.14 8.98 -10.35
CA TYR A 282 12.07 9.92 -9.24
C TYR A 282 11.00 10.99 -9.47
N ASP A 283 10.99 11.60 -10.64
CA ASP A 283 10.05 12.66 -11.01
C ASP A 283 8.59 12.18 -10.95
N LYS A 284 8.34 10.94 -11.35
CA LYS A 284 6.98 10.35 -11.32
C LYS A 284 6.59 9.77 -9.95
N ALA A 285 7.55 9.40 -9.13
CA ALA A 285 7.31 8.74 -7.85
C ALA A 285 7.33 9.71 -6.66
N ALA A 286 7.92 10.89 -6.74
CA ALA A 286 8.18 11.78 -5.62
C ALA A 286 6.96 12.05 -4.74
N LEU A 287 5.79 12.34 -5.35
CA LEU A 287 4.54 12.59 -4.61
C LEU A 287 4.05 11.34 -3.86
N ILE A 288 4.17 10.15 -4.46
CA ILE A 288 3.73 8.90 -3.85
C ILE A 288 4.67 8.52 -2.70
N LEU A 289 5.96 8.78 -2.84
CA LEU A 289 6.94 8.57 -1.78
C LEU A 289 6.71 9.54 -0.60
N GLU A 290 6.34 10.78 -0.89
CA GLU A 290 5.93 11.75 0.12
C GLU A 290 4.65 11.31 0.86
N ASP A 291 3.64 10.83 0.13
CA ASP A 291 2.40 10.31 0.72
C ASP A 291 2.67 9.10 1.60
N THR A 292 3.52 8.17 1.15
CA THR A 292 3.97 7.02 1.94
C THR A 292 4.62 7.47 3.25
N TRP A 293 5.55 8.42 3.16
CA TRP A 293 6.20 8.99 4.33
C TRP A 293 5.22 9.64 5.32
N ARG A 294 4.23 10.38 4.81
CA ARG A 294 3.20 11.03 5.64
C ARG A 294 2.30 10.05 6.38
N LEU A 295 2.06 8.87 5.81
CA LEU A 295 1.24 7.83 6.45
C LEU A 295 1.97 7.12 7.59
N TRP A 296 3.30 7.14 7.61
CA TRP A 296 4.07 6.49 8.66
C TRP A 296 3.94 7.19 10.00
N SER A 297 3.94 6.39 11.08
CA SER A 297 4.04 6.91 12.42
C SER A 297 5.38 7.62 12.65
N PRO A 298 5.47 8.56 13.61
CA PRO A 298 6.74 9.18 13.97
C PRO A 298 7.85 8.16 14.31
N ALA A 299 7.50 7.04 14.94
CA ALA A 299 8.44 5.97 15.25
C ALA A 299 8.98 5.26 14.00
N MET A 300 8.12 5.00 12.99
CA MET A 300 8.55 4.46 11.69
C MET A 300 9.45 5.44 10.94
N ARG A 301 9.10 6.73 10.93
CA ARG A 301 9.95 7.79 10.33
C ARG A 301 11.31 7.85 10.99
N LYS A 302 11.38 7.77 12.35
CA LYS A 302 12.64 7.69 13.11
C LYS A 302 13.46 6.47 12.66
N ALA A 303 12.87 5.28 12.68
CA ALA A 303 13.53 4.04 12.33
C ALA A 303 14.07 4.07 10.89
N PHE A 304 13.24 4.48 9.94
CA PHE A 304 13.65 4.58 8.53
C PHE A 304 14.75 5.62 8.32
N THR A 305 14.68 6.80 8.94
CA THR A 305 15.72 7.84 8.83
C THR A 305 17.08 7.30 9.27
N ILE A 306 17.15 6.56 10.36
CA ILE A 306 18.39 5.97 10.85
C ILE A 306 18.97 4.97 9.83
N VAL A 307 18.12 4.09 9.27
CA VAL A 307 18.55 3.12 8.23
C VAL A 307 18.99 3.84 6.97
N ALA A 308 18.26 4.86 6.55
CA ALA A 308 18.56 5.63 5.35
C ALA A 308 19.91 6.34 5.45
N LEU A 309 20.19 7.01 6.57
CA LEU A 309 21.49 7.68 6.79
C LEU A 309 22.66 6.69 6.77
N ALA A 310 22.50 5.51 7.39
CA ALA A 310 23.53 4.46 7.35
C ALA A 310 23.74 3.92 5.92
N HIS A 311 22.67 3.78 5.16
CA HIS A 311 22.74 3.32 3.77
C HIS A 311 23.38 4.36 2.84
N ILE A 312 23.04 5.66 2.99
CA ILE A 312 23.68 6.76 2.26
C ILE A 312 25.19 6.80 2.59
N ALA A 313 25.56 6.70 3.87
CA ALA A 313 26.95 6.68 4.29
C ALA A 313 27.75 5.54 3.62
N LYS A 314 27.13 4.37 3.46
CA LYS A 314 27.71 3.22 2.75
C LYS A 314 27.87 3.49 1.24
N ILE A 315 26.83 4.05 0.58
CA ILE A 315 26.86 4.37 -0.86
C ILE A 315 27.96 5.40 -1.17
N LEU A 316 28.13 6.39 -0.29
CA LEU A 316 29.14 7.46 -0.47
C LEU A 316 30.52 7.09 0.08
N GLU A 317 30.72 5.85 0.53
CA GLU A 317 31.96 5.33 1.13
C GLU A 317 32.48 6.17 2.32
N GLN A 318 31.58 6.89 2.99
CA GLN A 318 31.90 7.78 4.11
C GLN A 318 31.88 7.02 5.43
N ARG A 319 33.07 6.61 5.92
CA ARG A 319 33.23 5.94 7.21
C ARG A 319 32.97 6.85 8.43
N GLN A 320 32.85 8.15 8.22
CA GLN A 320 32.71 9.14 9.30
C GLN A 320 31.30 9.25 9.89
N PHE A 321 30.29 8.72 9.20
CA PHE A 321 28.90 8.72 9.69
C PHE A 321 28.65 7.55 10.63
N TYR A 322 28.94 7.77 11.89
CA TYR A 322 28.74 6.76 12.91
C TYR A 322 27.29 6.79 13.40
N THR A 323 26.39 6.17 12.67
CA THR A 323 24.97 6.02 13.06
C THR A 323 24.74 4.82 13.99
N ALA A 324 25.73 3.98 14.20
CA ALA A 324 25.62 2.79 15.07
C ALA A 324 25.18 3.12 16.54
N PRO A 325 25.53 4.26 17.15
CA PRO A 325 25.01 4.62 18.48
C PRO A 325 23.51 4.90 18.51
N LEU A 326 22.92 5.31 17.40
CA LEU A 326 21.46 5.56 17.28
C LEU A 326 20.64 4.25 17.30
N VAL A 327 21.29 3.10 17.12
CA VAL A 327 20.67 1.77 17.11
C VAL A 327 21.18 0.91 18.29
N ARG A 328 21.86 1.51 19.28
CA ARG A 328 22.40 0.78 20.43
C ARG A 328 21.35 -0.04 21.18
N ASP A 329 20.10 0.40 21.19
CA ASP A 329 18.99 -0.43 21.65
C ASP A 329 18.14 -0.87 20.46
N LYS A 330 18.50 -2.02 19.84
CA LYS A 330 17.69 -2.66 18.78
C LYS A 330 16.24 -2.91 19.22
N ARG A 331 15.93 -2.83 20.51
CA ARG A 331 14.59 -3.00 21.08
C ARG A 331 13.71 -1.80 20.82
N ASP A 332 14.27 -0.59 20.78
CA ASP A 332 13.50 0.65 20.65
C ASP A 332 12.94 0.91 19.24
N VAL A 333 13.56 0.34 18.20
CA VAL A 333 13.13 0.50 16.79
C VAL A 333 12.84 -0.84 16.10
N GLY A 334 12.99 -1.95 16.81
CA GLY A 334 12.82 -3.31 16.26
C GLY A 334 11.40 -3.60 15.73
N PRO A 335 10.33 -3.20 16.41
CA PRO A 335 8.97 -3.37 15.91
C PRO A 335 8.73 -2.61 14.60
N GLU A 336 9.19 -1.37 14.53
CA GLU A 336 9.04 -0.50 13.35
C GLU A 336 9.85 -1.02 12.17
N LEU A 337 11.07 -1.50 12.40
CA LEU A 337 11.90 -2.11 11.36
C LEU A 337 11.26 -3.37 10.79
N ARG A 338 10.67 -4.24 11.62
CA ARG A 338 9.93 -5.41 11.13
C ARG A 338 8.69 -5.03 10.33
N LEU A 339 7.99 -3.95 10.71
CA LEU A 339 6.85 -3.45 9.96
C LEU A 339 7.30 -2.89 8.60
N LEU A 340 8.34 -2.07 8.58
CA LEU A 340 8.94 -1.53 7.37
C LEU A 340 9.48 -2.64 6.45
N GLU A 341 10.02 -3.73 7.02
CA GLU A 341 10.44 -4.92 6.25
C GLU A 341 9.25 -5.64 5.64
N LYS A 342 8.19 -5.87 6.41
CA LYS A 342 6.96 -6.50 5.93
C LYS A 342 6.32 -5.71 4.79
N GLN A 343 6.40 -4.38 4.86
CA GLN A 343 5.95 -3.47 3.82
C GLN A 343 6.94 -3.36 2.64
N GLY A 344 8.19 -3.81 2.79
CA GLY A 344 9.19 -3.84 1.74
C GLY A 344 10.06 -2.58 1.63
N PHE A 345 10.10 -1.74 2.65
CA PHE A 345 10.90 -0.50 2.66
C PHE A 345 12.30 -0.65 3.22
N VAL A 346 12.52 -1.67 4.05
CA VAL A 346 13.84 -2.06 4.50
C VAL A 346 14.02 -3.57 4.33
N THR A 347 15.26 -4.02 4.35
CA THR A 347 15.59 -5.46 4.36
C THR A 347 16.82 -5.68 5.22
N ASP A 348 16.92 -6.88 5.80
CA ASP A 348 18.10 -7.30 6.54
C ASP A 348 19.34 -7.24 5.63
N ASP A 349 20.42 -6.66 6.13
CA ASP A 349 21.72 -6.58 5.45
C ASP A 349 22.83 -6.51 6.48
N GLN A 350 23.41 -7.66 6.79
CA GLN A 350 24.49 -7.81 7.78
C GLN A 350 25.79 -7.09 7.36
N THR A 351 25.87 -6.59 6.13
CA THR A 351 27.02 -5.81 5.65
C THR A 351 26.94 -4.34 6.06
N THR A 352 25.82 -3.89 6.62
CA THR A 352 25.64 -2.55 7.17
C THR A 352 25.90 -2.54 8.68
N PRO A 353 26.42 -1.43 9.26
CA PRO A 353 26.68 -1.35 10.70
C PRO A 353 25.43 -1.55 11.58
N ILE A 354 24.25 -1.33 11.02
CA ILE A 354 22.97 -1.42 11.72
C ILE A 354 22.21 -2.71 11.39
N GLY A 355 22.70 -3.54 10.47
CA GLY A 355 22.07 -4.80 10.05
C GLY A 355 20.87 -4.62 9.10
N TRP A 356 20.64 -3.41 8.59
CA TRP A 356 19.50 -3.09 7.72
C TRP A 356 19.90 -2.15 6.59
N ARG A 357 19.21 -2.26 5.43
CA ARG A 357 19.32 -1.31 4.33
C ARG A 357 17.95 -0.92 3.77
N VAL A 358 17.85 0.23 3.16
CA VAL A 358 16.66 0.66 2.40
C VAL A 358 16.53 -0.20 1.15
N ARG A 359 15.35 -0.75 0.89
CA ARG A 359 15.10 -1.62 -0.25
C ARG A 359 14.74 -0.84 -1.51
N PRO A 360 13.72 0.05 -1.57
CA PRO A 360 13.51 0.90 -2.73
C PRO A 360 14.43 2.11 -2.64
N GLN A 361 15.49 2.15 -3.47
CA GLN A 361 16.40 3.29 -3.45
C GLN A 361 15.69 4.61 -3.83
N ALA A 362 14.58 4.55 -4.57
CA ALA A 362 13.77 5.73 -4.86
C ALA A 362 13.33 6.46 -3.58
N LEU A 363 12.97 5.75 -2.50
CA LEU A 363 12.60 6.39 -1.23
C LEU A 363 13.82 6.98 -0.49
N LEU A 364 15.00 6.36 -0.66
CA LEU A 364 16.24 6.90 -0.16
C LEU A 364 16.58 8.24 -0.84
N TRP A 365 16.37 8.32 -2.16
CA TRP A 365 16.59 9.55 -2.94
C TRP A 365 15.63 10.65 -2.50
N TRP A 366 14.35 10.30 -2.29
CA TRP A 366 13.34 11.23 -1.81
C TRP A 366 13.71 11.80 -0.43
N LEU A 367 14.12 10.96 0.52
CA LEU A 367 14.52 11.45 1.84
C LEU A 367 15.79 12.30 1.77
N ALA A 368 16.75 11.93 0.94
CA ALA A 368 17.97 12.71 0.75
C ALA A 368 17.65 14.12 0.21
N ASP A 369 16.76 14.21 -0.77
CA ASP A 369 16.32 15.48 -1.35
C ASP A 369 15.57 16.33 -0.33
N GLU A 370 14.67 15.74 0.45
CA GLU A 370 13.95 16.40 1.54
C GLU A 370 14.93 16.97 2.59
N LEU A 371 15.95 16.19 2.96
CA LEU A 371 16.96 16.64 3.92
C LEU A 371 17.82 17.79 3.36
N VAL A 372 18.31 17.69 2.13
CA VAL A 372 19.09 18.74 1.47
C VAL A 372 18.29 20.05 1.37
N ARG A 373 17.01 19.93 1.03
CA ARG A 373 16.13 21.08 0.85
C ARG A 373 15.77 21.76 2.18
N THR A 374 15.60 20.98 3.26
CA THR A 374 15.02 21.48 4.51
C THR A 374 16.02 21.70 5.62
N VAL A 375 17.15 20.98 5.65
CA VAL A 375 18.13 21.04 6.75
C VAL A 375 19.41 21.71 6.30
N ARG A 376 19.62 22.96 6.71
CA ARG A 376 20.83 23.76 6.40
C ARG A 376 21.72 23.98 7.62
N ASP A 377 21.12 24.07 8.79
CA ASP A 377 21.76 24.36 10.07
C ASP A 377 21.05 23.64 11.23
N GLU A 378 21.41 23.95 12.46
CA GLU A 378 20.82 23.35 13.64
C GLU A 378 19.37 23.78 13.85
N THR A 379 19.02 25.01 13.55
CA THR A 379 17.66 25.54 13.68
C THR A 379 16.71 24.85 12.70
N SER A 380 17.08 24.75 11.44
CA SER A 380 16.29 24.06 10.41
C SER A 380 16.19 22.55 10.66
N PHE A 381 17.21 21.94 11.28
CA PHE A 381 17.13 20.55 11.73
C PHE A 381 16.10 20.36 12.86
N GLU A 382 16.06 21.22 13.86
CA GLU A 382 15.07 21.18 14.94
C GLU A 382 13.64 21.43 14.40
N GLU A 383 13.49 22.30 13.41
CA GLU A 383 12.22 22.51 12.71
C GLU A 383 11.78 21.27 11.93
N TRP A 384 12.71 20.62 11.24
CA TRP A 384 12.45 19.38 10.55
C TRP A 384 12.01 18.28 11.52
N LEU A 385 12.71 18.08 12.64
CA LEU A 385 12.32 17.11 13.68
C LEU A 385 10.92 17.37 14.22
N ARG A 386 10.56 18.65 14.41
CA ARG A 386 9.21 19.03 14.88
C ARG A 386 8.15 18.73 13.83
N LYS A 387 8.40 19.09 12.57
CA LYS A 387 7.50 18.83 11.45
C LYS A 387 7.27 17.32 11.24
N GLN A 388 8.31 16.50 11.44
CA GLN A 388 8.21 15.05 11.34
C GLN A 388 7.68 14.37 12.61
N GLU A 389 7.45 15.14 13.68
CA GLU A 389 7.02 14.63 14.99
C GLU A 389 7.97 13.59 15.59
N VAL A 390 9.26 13.62 15.20
CA VAL A 390 10.29 12.67 15.65
C VAL A 390 11.02 13.19 16.90
N GLY A 391 11.04 14.49 17.10
CA GLY A 391 11.85 15.13 18.14
C GLY A 391 11.59 14.65 19.57
N PHE A 392 10.35 14.28 19.91
CA PHE A 392 10.02 13.79 21.26
C PHE A 392 10.40 12.31 21.48
N LEU A 393 10.70 11.57 20.41
CA LEU A 393 11.16 10.17 20.45
C LEU A 393 12.68 10.06 20.60
N LEU A 394 13.41 11.17 20.69
CA LEU A 394 14.85 11.21 20.74
C LEU A 394 15.33 11.82 22.08
N THR A 395 16.30 11.18 22.69
CA THR A 395 17.08 11.79 23.76
C THR A 395 17.93 12.95 23.24
N ARG A 396 18.44 13.82 24.13
CA ARG A 396 19.30 14.92 23.74
C ARG A 396 20.55 14.44 22.96
N GLY A 397 21.19 13.36 23.43
CA GLY A 397 22.37 12.80 22.78
C GLY A 397 22.06 12.24 21.40
N GLU A 398 20.90 11.57 21.23
CA GLU A 398 20.44 11.05 19.92
C GLU A 398 20.15 12.20 18.95
N LYS A 399 19.54 13.30 19.40
CA LYS A 399 19.31 14.51 18.58
C LYS A 399 20.61 15.10 18.06
N GLU A 400 21.60 15.26 18.94
CA GLU A 400 22.92 15.78 18.55
C GLU A 400 23.61 14.90 17.52
N GLN A 401 23.57 13.57 17.71
CA GLN A 401 24.17 12.60 16.78
C GLN A 401 23.41 12.56 15.44
N LEU A 402 22.09 12.49 15.48
CA LEU A 402 21.25 12.51 14.28
C LEU A 402 21.45 13.81 13.50
N GLY A 403 21.49 14.96 14.19
CA GLY A 403 21.72 16.25 13.59
C GLY A 403 23.07 16.38 12.90
N LYS A 404 24.15 15.81 13.50
CA LYS A 404 25.47 15.76 12.84
C LYS A 404 25.42 14.90 11.59
N ALA A 405 24.80 13.71 11.64
CA ALA A 405 24.69 12.82 10.50
C ALA A 405 23.85 13.44 9.35
N VAL A 406 22.69 14.02 9.67
CA VAL A 406 21.80 14.65 8.68
C VAL A 406 22.50 15.83 7.98
N ARG A 407 23.14 16.75 8.74
CA ARG A 407 23.85 17.87 8.15
C ARG A 407 25.02 17.44 7.27
N ALA A 408 25.78 16.46 7.71
CA ALA A 408 26.88 15.94 6.93
C ALA A 408 26.40 15.26 5.63
N VAL A 409 25.27 14.55 5.65
CA VAL A 409 24.63 14.02 4.44
C VAL A 409 24.14 15.15 3.55
N ALA A 410 23.48 16.18 4.09
CA ALA A 410 23.00 17.32 3.32
C ALA A 410 24.15 18.08 2.64
N ASP A 411 25.28 18.26 3.33
CA ASP A 411 26.47 18.90 2.75
C ASP A 411 27.12 18.10 1.62
N LEU A 412 27.11 16.77 1.73
CA LEU A 412 27.66 15.87 0.69
C LEU A 412 26.75 15.74 -0.52
N LEU A 413 25.45 15.77 -0.30
CA LEU A 413 24.44 15.60 -1.32
C LEU A 413 23.94 16.95 -1.87
N LYS A 414 24.82 17.91 -2.15
CA LYS A 414 24.44 19.23 -2.70
C LYS A 414 23.54 19.15 -3.95
N GLY A 415 23.62 18.07 -4.71
CA GLY A 415 22.74 17.73 -5.83
C GLY A 415 21.48 16.95 -5.45
N GLY A 416 21.20 16.73 -4.14
CA GLY A 416 20.01 16.00 -3.69
C GLY A 416 19.93 14.58 -4.24
N ALA A 417 18.74 14.20 -4.73
CA ALA A 417 18.47 12.90 -5.33
C ALA A 417 19.42 12.56 -6.50
N THR A 418 19.78 13.54 -7.34
CA THR A 418 20.63 13.35 -8.52
C THR A 418 21.97 12.71 -8.17
N THR A 419 22.62 13.13 -7.09
CA THR A 419 23.90 12.56 -6.64
C THR A 419 23.79 11.06 -6.31
N LEU A 420 22.69 10.65 -5.69
CA LEU A 420 22.46 9.24 -5.36
C LEU A 420 22.02 8.41 -6.59
N ILE A 421 21.30 9.01 -7.52
CA ILE A 421 20.94 8.40 -8.81
C ILE A 421 22.19 8.09 -9.61
N GLU A 422 23.11 9.06 -9.73
CA GLU A 422 24.41 8.89 -10.40
C GLU A 422 25.26 7.80 -9.73
N ALA A 423 25.32 7.80 -8.40
CA ALA A 423 26.03 6.78 -7.65
C ALA A 423 25.41 5.36 -7.84
N ALA A 424 24.10 5.27 -7.91
CA ALA A 424 23.40 4.00 -8.16
C ALA A 424 23.71 3.44 -9.55
N ALA A 425 23.71 4.29 -10.58
CA ALA A 425 24.06 3.92 -11.94
C ALA A 425 25.53 3.42 -12.03
N LYS A 426 26.45 4.13 -11.40
CA LYS A 426 27.88 3.80 -11.38
C LYS A 426 28.19 2.45 -10.73
N VAL A 427 27.56 2.14 -9.61
CA VAL A 427 27.74 0.86 -8.88
C VAL A 427 27.30 -0.33 -9.74
N VAL A 428 26.23 -0.19 -10.54
CA VAL A 428 25.80 -1.25 -11.46
C VAL A 428 26.82 -1.44 -12.58
N GLY A 429 27.37 -0.35 -13.15
CA GLY A 429 28.42 -0.40 -14.18
C GLY A 429 29.71 -1.06 -13.70
N GLU A 430 30.15 -0.80 -12.47
CA GLU A 430 31.38 -1.41 -11.92
C GLU A 430 31.23 -2.90 -11.59
N ALA A 431 30.01 -3.34 -11.23
CA ALA A 431 29.73 -4.77 -11.00
C ALA A 431 29.87 -5.59 -12.31
N VAL A 432 29.50 -5.00 -13.42
CA VAL A 432 29.65 -5.58 -14.77
C VAL A 432 31.13 -5.78 -15.15
N MET A 433 31.97 -4.79 -14.86
CA MET A 433 33.40 -4.86 -15.20
C MET A 433 34.22 -5.85 -14.36
N LYS A 434 33.68 -6.25 -13.18
CA LYS A 434 34.35 -7.22 -12.28
C LYS A 434 33.85 -8.67 -12.43
N GLY A 435 32.76 -8.88 -13.16
CA GLY A 435 32.14 -10.20 -13.39
C GLY A 435 32.24 -10.73 -14.81
N GLY A 436 32.94 -10.01 -15.72
CA GLY A 436 33.21 -10.43 -17.09
C GLY A 436 34.54 -11.18 -17.26
#